data_3f21dd549b38f895806a82adb800336d
#
_entry.id   3f21dd549b38f895806a82adb800336d
#
_cell.length_a   1.000
_cell.length_b   1.000
_cell.length_c   1.000
_cell.angle_alpha   90.00
_cell.angle_beta   90.00
_cell.angle_gamma   90.00
#
_symmetry.space_group_name_H-M   'P 1'
#
loop_
_entity.id
_entity.type
_entity.pdbx_description
1 polymer ?
#
loop_
_entity_poly.entity_id
_entity_poly.type
_entity_poly.pdbx_seq_one_letter_code
_entity_poly.pdbx_strand_id
1 'polypeptide(L)'
;MKSRLAFFDYQTHQPSSCGNVLDITFSNEALNWQGIILEKGSSEYFYPKQVYTPYFYFALALDKDLSWSVKADNELIALKTTPGNIWINPPKTPFTHNISEPCYFVILAIEEHVLFDACPYKVEATQLEFLNNYNVEDETIKGLIELLLLETQANGRNGKPYLQNLVSALSAHYIQNYSNYEDVKGNTAANAKFGQSDLAKIDDYIQHNIGNAITIEALAELVFCSKYYFLREFKKSVGETPYQYITHHRIEHSKRLLLTSSLSLSDIAHQMGFNDQSHFNRVFKQHVGLTPKQFTNA
;
A
#
# COMPACT_ATOMS: atom_id res chain seq x y z
N MET A 1 7.70 6.50 -23.47
CA MET A 1 6.34 7.01 -23.89
C MET A 1 5.71 7.73 -22.70
N LYS A 2 4.75 8.64 -22.92
CA LYS A 2 3.99 9.21 -21.81
C LYS A 2 2.98 8.20 -21.26
N SER A 3 2.73 8.23 -19.96
CA SER A 3 1.68 7.44 -19.34
C SER A 3 0.29 7.89 -19.81
N ARG A 4 -0.62 6.93 -19.94
CA ARG A 4 -2.07 7.15 -20.22
C ARG A 4 -2.89 7.33 -18.94
N LEU A 5 -2.25 7.17 -17.78
CA LEU A 5 -2.93 7.33 -16.50
C LEU A 5 -3.42 8.77 -16.30
N ALA A 6 -4.66 8.89 -15.91
CA ALA A 6 -5.25 10.16 -15.53
C ALA A 6 -5.13 10.36 -14.02
N PHE A 7 -4.58 11.51 -13.63
CA PHE A 7 -4.53 11.98 -12.25
C PHE A 7 -5.29 13.29 -12.13
N PHE A 8 -5.98 13.48 -11.03
CA PHE A 8 -6.76 14.68 -10.77
C PHE A 8 -6.44 15.22 -9.38
N ASP A 9 -6.41 16.53 -9.26
CA ASP A 9 -6.35 17.20 -7.96
C ASP A 9 -7.62 16.92 -7.16
N TYR A 10 -7.49 16.54 -5.90
CA TYR A 10 -8.63 16.09 -5.09
C TYR A 10 -9.59 17.22 -4.72
N GLN A 11 -9.10 18.45 -4.57
CA GLN A 11 -9.93 19.58 -4.18
C GLN A 11 -10.63 20.24 -5.36
N THR A 12 -9.90 20.38 -6.46
CA THR A 12 -10.39 21.12 -7.64
C THR A 12 -10.98 20.22 -8.72
N HIS A 13 -10.72 18.91 -8.66
CA HIS A 13 -11.04 17.92 -9.69
C HIS A 13 -10.46 18.22 -11.08
N GLN A 14 -9.47 19.10 -11.15
CA GLN A 14 -8.78 19.41 -12.40
C GLN A 14 -7.69 18.38 -12.69
N PRO A 15 -7.36 18.16 -13.98
CA PRO A 15 -6.27 17.28 -14.36
C PRO A 15 -4.94 17.70 -13.70
N SER A 16 -4.22 16.73 -13.14
CA SER A 16 -2.91 16.91 -12.53
C SER A 16 -1.81 16.46 -13.47
N SER A 17 -0.73 17.21 -13.51
CA SER A 17 0.47 16.87 -14.29
C SER A 17 1.43 15.91 -13.57
N CYS A 18 1.09 15.40 -12.39
CA CYS A 18 2.01 14.55 -11.61
C CYS A 18 2.42 13.25 -12.33
N GLY A 19 1.59 12.74 -13.24
CA GLY A 19 1.91 11.59 -14.08
C GLY A 19 2.92 11.87 -15.21
N ASN A 20 3.24 13.13 -15.50
CA ASN A 20 4.15 13.48 -16.60
C ASN A 20 5.61 13.04 -16.37
N VAL A 21 5.97 12.71 -15.13
CA VAL A 21 7.30 12.21 -14.74
C VAL A 21 7.44 10.69 -14.95
N LEU A 22 6.34 10.00 -15.28
CA LEU A 22 6.36 8.57 -15.53
C LEU A 22 6.88 8.31 -16.95
N ASP A 23 8.02 7.66 -17.06
CA ASP A 23 8.61 7.24 -18.33
C ASP A 23 8.21 5.79 -18.63
N ILE A 24 7.30 5.62 -19.58
CA ILE A 24 6.72 4.32 -19.92
C ILE A 24 7.54 3.66 -21.02
N THR A 25 8.09 2.51 -20.71
CA THR A 25 8.90 1.71 -21.63
C THR A 25 8.07 0.66 -22.39
N PHE A 26 6.94 0.23 -21.80
CA PHE A 26 6.07 -0.78 -22.36
C PHE A 26 4.61 -0.59 -21.91
N SER A 27 3.63 -0.82 -22.81
CA SER A 27 2.22 -0.61 -22.53
C SER A 27 1.32 -1.51 -23.37
N ASN A 28 0.08 -1.74 -22.90
CA ASN A 28 -0.96 -2.45 -23.63
C ASN A 28 -1.75 -1.55 -24.62
N GLU A 29 -1.28 -0.36 -24.93
CA GLU A 29 -2.03 0.62 -25.74
C GLU A 29 -2.49 0.06 -27.10
N ALA A 30 -1.63 -0.74 -27.76
CA ALA A 30 -1.93 -1.34 -29.06
C ALA A 30 -2.98 -2.46 -29.01
N LEU A 31 -3.31 -3.00 -27.82
CA LEU A 31 -4.16 -4.18 -27.66
C LEU A 31 -5.65 -3.87 -27.49
N ASN A 32 -6.01 -2.60 -27.41
CA ASN A 32 -7.40 -2.14 -27.23
C ASN A 32 -8.15 -2.87 -26.10
N TRP A 33 -7.49 -3.04 -24.96
CA TRP A 33 -8.11 -3.54 -23.73
C TRP A 33 -8.93 -2.43 -23.09
N GLN A 34 -10.20 -2.37 -23.42
CA GLN A 34 -11.10 -1.30 -22.96
C GLN A 34 -11.15 -1.25 -21.43
N GLY A 35 -10.95 -0.05 -20.88
CA GLY A 35 -11.00 0.18 -19.44
C GLY A 35 -9.83 -0.44 -18.63
N ILE A 36 -8.78 -0.96 -19.31
CA ILE A 36 -7.59 -1.53 -18.67
C ILE A 36 -6.35 -0.85 -19.23
N ILE A 37 -5.56 -0.27 -18.34
CA ILE A 37 -4.24 0.29 -18.62
C ILE A 37 -3.20 -0.58 -17.92
N LEU A 38 -2.28 -1.14 -18.69
CA LEU A 38 -1.10 -1.84 -18.17
C LEU A 38 0.13 -1.14 -18.72
N GLU A 39 0.96 -0.63 -17.82
CA GLU A 39 2.15 0.13 -18.17
C GLU A 39 3.34 -0.34 -17.32
N LYS A 40 4.48 -0.59 -17.96
CA LYS A 40 5.77 -0.80 -17.31
C LYS A 40 6.65 0.40 -17.58
N GLY A 41 7.32 0.89 -16.55
CA GLY A 41 8.16 2.07 -16.69
C GLY A 41 8.99 2.37 -15.46
N SER A 42 9.49 3.60 -15.43
CA SER A 42 10.27 4.14 -14.33
C SER A 42 9.93 5.62 -14.11
N SER A 43 10.39 6.15 -13.00
CA SER A 43 10.41 7.58 -12.73
C SER A 43 11.64 7.92 -11.90
N GLU A 44 12.28 9.04 -12.17
CA GLU A 44 13.40 9.56 -11.36
C GLU A 44 12.92 10.03 -9.98
N TYR A 45 11.69 10.48 -9.88
CA TYR A 45 11.02 10.91 -8.66
C TYR A 45 9.50 10.89 -8.84
N PHE A 46 8.73 10.83 -7.73
CA PHE A 46 7.28 10.96 -7.80
C PHE A 46 6.72 11.65 -6.56
N TYR A 47 6.20 12.88 -6.73
CA TYR A 47 5.71 13.76 -5.67
C TYR A 47 4.25 14.19 -5.85
N PRO A 48 3.28 13.28 -5.97
CA PRO A 48 1.87 13.64 -6.01
C PRO A 48 1.43 14.24 -4.66
N LYS A 49 0.62 15.31 -4.71
CA LYS A 49 0.06 15.96 -3.52
C LYS A 49 -1.44 16.02 -3.66
N GLN A 50 -2.16 15.33 -2.77
CA GLN A 50 -3.63 15.31 -2.74
C GLN A 50 -4.24 15.08 -4.14
N VAL A 51 -3.76 14.06 -4.83
CA VAL A 51 -4.29 13.65 -6.14
C VAL A 51 -5.00 12.31 -6.02
N TYR A 52 -5.88 12.03 -6.96
CA TYR A 52 -6.53 10.73 -7.09
C TYR A 52 -6.52 10.27 -8.55
N THR A 53 -6.83 8.98 -8.75
CA THR A 53 -7.09 8.41 -10.07
C THR A 53 -8.54 7.88 -10.13
N PRO A 54 -9.18 7.82 -11.32
CA PRO A 54 -10.52 7.23 -11.46
C PRO A 54 -10.50 5.70 -11.55
N TYR A 55 -9.34 5.07 -11.38
CA TYR A 55 -9.12 3.64 -11.56
C TYR A 55 -8.93 2.92 -10.23
N PHE A 56 -9.25 1.62 -10.18
CA PHE A 56 -8.56 0.70 -9.29
C PHE A 56 -7.11 0.59 -9.75
N TYR A 57 -6.20 1.00 -8.89
CA TYR A 57 -4.81 1.22 -9.23
C TYR A 57 -3.91 0.27 -8.44
N PHE A 58 -3.09 -0.49 -9.16
CA PHE A 58 -2.13 -1.45 -8.61
C PHE A 58 -0.75 -1.10 -9.16
N ALA A 59 0.17 -0.71 -8.30
CA ALA A 59 1.55 -0.44 -8.68
C ALA A 59 2.48 -1.48 -8.07
N LEU A 60 2.94 -2.41 -8.89
CA LEU A 60 3.91 -3.44 -8.54
C LEU A 60 5.32 -2.86 -8.61
N ALA A 61 6.05 -2.90 -7.51
CA ALA A 61 7.44 -2.46 -7.43
C ALA A 61 8.38 -3.46 -8.09
N LEU A 62 9.37 -2.94 -8.83
CA LEU A 62 10.38 -3.72 -9.55
C LEU A 62 11.80 -3.37 -9.09
N ASP A 63 12.74 -4.25 -9.42
CA ASP A 63 14.19 -4.12 -9.52
C ASP A 63 14.95 -3.87 -8.22
N LYS A 64 14.59 -2.93 -7.37
CA LYS A 64 15.35 -2.59 -6.16
C LYS A 64 14.45 -2.14 -5.01
N ASP A 65 15.00 -2.20 -3.81
CA ASP A 65 14.38 -1.59 -2.64
C ASP A 65 14.19 -0.08 -2.85
N LEU A 66 13.05 0.42 -2.41
CA LEU A 66 12.65 1.82 -2.51
C LEU A 66 12.30 2.36 -1.12
N SER A 67 12.96 3.44 -0.71
CA SER A 67 12.64 4.18 0.51
C SER A 67 11.84 5.42 0.17
N TRP A 68 10.62 5.51 0.67
CA TRP A 68 9.70 6.60 0.35
C TRP A 68 8.79 6.94 1.53
N SER A 69 7.92 7.91 1.36
CA SER A 69 6.95 8.23 2.39
C SER A 69 5.60 8.61 1.80
N VAL A 70 4.57 8.32 2.58
CA VAL A 70 3.19 8.66 2.26
C VAL A 70 2.64 9.57 3.36
N LYS A 71 1.71 10.45 2.99
CA LYS A 71 0.93 11.20 3.97
C LYS A 71 -0.40 10.49 4.19
N ALA A 72 -0.60 9.95 5.38
CA ALA A 72 -1.86 9.37 5.82
C ALA A 72 -2.30 10.04 7.13
N ASP A 73 -3.57 10.42 7.23
CA ASP A 73 -4.16 11.07 8.42
C ASP A 73 -3.34 12.26 8.97
N ASN A 74 -2.80 13.10 8.07
CA ASN A 74 -1.90 14.23 8.35
C ASN A 74 -0.49 13.86 8.85
N GLU A 75 -0.15 12.60 8.97
CA GLU A 75 1.18 12.13 9.31
C GLU A 75 1.95 11.64 8.09
N LEU A 76 3.27 11.80 8.14
CA LEU A 76 4.18 11.29 7.13
C LEU A 76 4.68 9.92 7.58
N ILE A 77 4.19 8.87 6.92
CA ILE A 77 4.60 7.49 7.18
C ILE A 77 5.73 7.15 6.21
N ALA A 78 6.87 6.76 6.74
CA ALA A 78 7.95 6.27 5.90
C ALA A 78 7.78 4.76 5.65
N LEU A 79 8.01 4.38 4.40
CA LEU A 79 7.84 3.03 3.91
C LEU A 79 9.13 2.55 3.24
N LYS A 80 9.42 1.28 3.39
CA LYS A 80 10.39 0.55 2.58
C LYS A 80 9.64 -0.47 1.74
N THR A 81 9.74 -0.33 0.44
CA THR A 81 9.14 -1.24 -0.54
C THR A 81 10.23 -2.11 -1.14
N THR A 82 10.01 -3.40 -1.16
CA THR A 82 10.89 -4.36 -1.85
C THR A 82 10.28 -4.77 -3.19
N PRO A 83 11.09 -5.25 -4.15
CA PRO A 83 10.57 -5.80 -5.40
C PRO A 83 9.50 -6.88 -5.14
N GLY A 84 8.37 -6.76 -5.82
CA GLY A 84 7.20 -7.62 -5.61
C GLY A 84 6.12 -7.05 -4.72
N ASN A 85 6.43 -6.07 -3.87
CA ASN A 85 5.40 -5.36 -3.12
C ASN A 85 4.49 -4.53 -4.05
N ILE A 86 3.25 -4.38 -3.64
CA ILE A 86 2.22 -3.70 -4.43
C ILE A 86 1.63 -2.55 -3.61
N TRP A 87 1.52 -1.37 -4.22
CA TRP A 87 0.63 -0.33 -3.73
C TRP A 87 -0.72 -0.44 -4.43
N ILE A 88 -1.81 -0.52 -3.65
CA ILE A 88 -3.18 -0.62 -4.13
C ILE A 88 -3.93 0.63 -3.70
N ASN A 89 -4.51 1.37 -4.66
CA ASN A 89 -5.31 2.55 -4.40
C ASN A 89 -6.69 2.43 -5.07
N PRO A 90 -7.78 2.51 -4.31
CA PRO A 90 -9.13 2.53 -4.86
C PRO A 90 -9.41 3.79 -5.69
N PRO A 91 -10.40 3.77 -6.61
CA PRO A 91 -10.80 4.94 -7.36
C PRO A 91 -11.15 6.11 -6.45
N LYS A 92 -10.84 7.33 -6.90
CA LYS A 92 -11.18 8.59 -6.22
C LYS A 92 -10.62 8.73 -4.79
N THR A 93 -9.76 7.80 -4.35
CA THR A 93 -9.08 7.88 -3.06
C THR A 93 -7.85 8.75 -3.18
N PRO A 94 -7.76 9.87 -2.43
CA PRO A 94 -6.64 10.79 -2.53
C PRO A 94 -5.38 10.22 -1.91
N PHE A 95 -4.24 10.54 -2.50
CA PHE A 95 -2.92 10.16 -1.99
C PHE A 95 -1.89 11.29 -2.11
N THR A 96 -0.90 11.22 -1.25
CA THR A 96 0.27 12.09 -1.24
C THR A 96 1.50 11.25 -0.99
N HIS A 97 2.43 11.25 -1.94
CA HIS A 97 3.66 10.49 -1.87
C HIS A 97 4.89 11.37 -1.96
N ASN A 98 5.99 10.88 -1.41
CA ASN A 98 7.30 11.48 -1.55
C ASN A 98 8.31 10.38 -1.89
N ILE A 99 8.48 10.14 -3.19
CA ILE A 99 9.48 9.24 -3.76
C ILE A 99 10.58 10.13 -4.36
N SER A 100 11.74 10.16 -3.73
CA SER A 100 12.86 11.06 -4.07
C SER A 100 14.02 10.36 -4.80
N GLU A 101 13.85 9.10 -5.13
CA GLU A 101 14.83 8.30 -5.84
C GLU A 101 14.21 7.56 -7.02
N PRO A 102 15.00 7.11 -8.01
CA PRO A 102 14.47 6.37 -9.15
C PRO A 102 13.72 5.14 -8.72
N CYS A 103 12.51 4.96 -9.24
CA CYS A 103 11.66 3.81 -9.01
C CYS A 103 11.25 3.14 -10.32
N TYR A 104 11.03 1.84 -10.27
CA TYR A 104 10.64 0.99 -11.40
C TYR A 104 9.36 0.26 -11.06
N PHE A 105 8.45 0.17 -12.01
CA PHE A 105 7.10 -0.33 -11.73
C PHE A 105 6.43 -1.03 -12.91
N VAL A 106 5.46 -1.87 -12.57
CA VAL A 106 4.33 -2.19 -13.46
C VAL A 106 3.08 -1.61 -12.82
N ILE A 107 2.37 -0.79 -13.57
CA ILE A 107 1.08 -0.25 -13.15
C ILE A 107 -0.02 -0.96 -13.92
N LEU A 108 -0.98 -1.51 -13.18
CA LEU A 108 -2.27 -1.97 -13.69
C LEU A 108 -3.35 -1.03 -13.15
N ALA A 109 -4.07 -0.39 -14.05
CA ALA A 109 -5.20 0.47 -13.72
C ALA A 109 -6.44 -0.04 -14.43
N ILE A 110 -7.53 -0.26 -13.68
CA ILE A 110 -8.78 -0.84 -14.17
C ILE A 110 -9.93 0.09 -13.83
N GLU A 111 -10.77 0.40 -14.83
CA GLU A 111 -11.99 1.17 -14.61
C GLU A 111 -12.99 0.43 -13.72
N GLU A 112 -13.75 1.19 -12.92
CA GLU A 112 -14.70 0.62 -11.94
C GLU A 112 -15.64 -0.40 -12.60
N HIS A 113 -16.25 -0.06 -13.72
CA HIS A 113 -17.18 -0.95 -14.40
C HIS A 113 -16.52 -2.24 -14.89
N VAL A 114 -15.28 -2.17 -15.39
CA VAL A 114 -14.55 -3.37 -15.89
C VAL A 114 -14.24 -4.33 -14.76
N LEU A 115 -13.84 -3.82 -13.60
CA LEU A 115 -13.55 -4.65 -12.44
C LEU A 115 -14.81 -5.31 -11.88
N PHE A 116 -15.91 -4.56 -11.76
CA PHE A 116 -17.17 -5.09 -11.25
C PHE A 116 -17.89 -6.03 -12.22
N ASP A 117 -17.88 -5.72 -13.53
CA ASP A 117 -18.47 -6.59 -14.56
C ASP A 117 -17.74 -7.94 -14.68
N ALA A 118 -16.41 -7.93 -14.38
CA ALA A 118 -15.61 -9.16 -14.35
C ALA A 118 -15.80 -9.97 -13.05
N CYS A 119 -16.35 -9.36 -12.00
CA CYS A 119 -16.52 -10.01 -10.70
C CYS A 119 -17.52 -11.17 -10.79
N PRO A 120 -17.16 -12.39 -10.36
CA PRO A 120 -18.06 -13.52 -10.36
C PRO A 120 -19.12 -13.44 -9.25
N TYR A 121 -18.96 -12.50 -8.30
CA TYR A 121 -19.89 -12.32 -7.19
C TYR A 121 -21.01 -11.36 -7.55
N LYS A 122 -22.22 -11.64 -7.08
CA LYS A 122 -23.33 -10.69 -7.17
C LYS A 122 -23.18 -9.66 -6.05
N VAL A 123 -22.54 -8.55 -6.36
CA VAL A 123 -22.35 -7.43 -5.42
C VAL A 123 -22.81 -6.13 -6.07
N GLU A 124 -23.39 -5.26 -5.25
CA GLU A 124 -23.65 -3.88 -5.66
C GLU A 124 -22.42 -3.04 -5.34
N ALA A 125 -21.79 -2.48 -6.36
CA ALA A 125 -20.58 -1.67 -6.23
C ALA A 125 -20.71 -0.56 -5.17
N THR A 126 -21.90 0.01 -5.03
CA THR A 126 -22.23 1.06 -4.06
C THR A 126 -22.20 0.63 -2.60
N GLN A 127 -22.23 -0.68 -2.33
CA GLN A 127 -22.17 -1.24 -0.98
C GLN A 127 -20.75 -1.62 -0.57
N LEU A 128 -19.82 -1.64 -1.52
CA LEU A 128 -18.44 -2.02 -1.24
C LEU A 128 -17.60 -0.79 -0.88
N GLU A 129 -16.86 -0.94 0.20
CA GLU A 129 -15.86 0.01 0.65
C GLU A 129 -14.47 -0.59 0.49
N PHE A 130 -13.54 0.20 0.00
CA PHE A 130 -12.15 -0.18 -0.22
C PHE A 130 -11.22 0.76 0.53
N LEU A 131 -10.07 0.25 0.96
CA LEU A 131 -9.02 1.04 1.58
C LEU A 131 -7.78 1.11 0.69
N ASN A 132 -7.05 2.21 0.82
CA ASN A 132 -5.71 2.33 0.25
C ASN A 132 -4.74 1.42 1.05
N ASN A 133 -3.96 0.61 0.34
CA ASN A 133 -3.03 -0.34 0.93
C ASN A 133 -1.63 -0.13 0.37
N TYR A 134 -0.67 0.12 1.24
CA TYR A 134 0.74 0.29 0.90
C TYR A 134 1.53 -0.98 1.22
N ASN A 135 2.57 -1.27 0.43
CA ASN A 135 3.49 -2.40 0.65
C ASN A 135 2.80 -3.75 0.81
N VAL A 136 1.82 -4.01 -0.02
CA VAL A 136 1.10 -5.28 0.00
C VAL A 136 1.99 -6.39 -0.55
N GLU A 137 2.12 -7.47 0.20
CA GLU A 137 2.73 -8.73 -0.22
C GLU A 137 1.60 -9.69 -0.58
N ASP A 138 1.25 -9.79 -1.86
CA ASP A 138 0.17 -10.63 -2.36
C ASP A 138 0.60 -11.32 -3.66
N GLU A 139 1.03 -12.56 -3.52
CA GLU A 139 1.52 -13.36 -4.64
C GLU A 139 0.43 -13.66 -5.68
N THR A 140 -0.86 -13.62 -5.30
CA THR A 140 -1.97 -13.80 -6.25
C THR A 140 -2.12 -12.57 -7.14
N ILE A 141 -2.20 -11.38 -6.56
CA ILE A 141 -2.30 -10.13 -7.34
C ILE A 141 -1.03 -9.95 -8.19
N LYS A 142 0.15 -10.16 -7.60
CA LYS A 142 1.43 -10.09 -8.31
C LYS A 142 1.45 -11.03 -9.52
N GLY A 143 1.14 -12.31 -9.33
CA GLY A 143 1.12 -13.30 -10.41
C GLY A 143 0.12 -12.96 -11.51
N LEU A 144 -1.05 -12.41 -11.17
CA LEU A 144 -2.05 -11.96 -12.15
C LEU A 144 -1.56 -10.73 -12.94
N ILE A 145 -0.89 -9.78 -12.31
CA ILE A 145 -0.25 -8.64 -13.00
C ILE A 145 0.84 -9.13 -13.96
N GLU A 146 1.68 -10.07 -13.51
CA GLU A 146 2.74 -10.67 -14.34
C GLU A 146 2.17 -11.42 -15.55
N LEU A 147 1.08 -12.19 -15.37
CA LEU A 147 0.39 -12.87 -16.49
C LEU A 147 -0.21 -11.87 -17.49
N LEU A 148 -0.81 -10.77 -17.02
CA LEU A 148 -1.29 -9.70 -17.88
C LEU A 148 -0.14 -9.03 -18.64
N LEU A 149 1.01 -8.84 -18.00
CA LEU A 149 2.21 -8.29 -18.65
C LEU A 149 2.73 -9.24 -19.73
N LEU A 150 2.82 -10.54 -19.45
CA LEU A 150 3.21 -11.56 -20.43
C LEU A 150 2.25 -11.61 -21.62
N GLU A 151 0.94 -11.53 -21.39
CA GLU A 151 -0.06 -11.50 -22.46
C GLU A 151 0.08 -10.24 -23.32
N THR A 152 0.40 -9.10 -22.70
CA THR A 152 0.70 -7.86 -23.42
C THR A 152 1.95 -8.01 -24.28
N GLN A 153 3.01 -8.63 -23.77
CA GLN A 153 4.25 -8.90 -24.52
C GLN A 153 4.03 -9.87 -25.68
N ALA A 154 3.09 -10.79 -25.52
CA ALA A 154 2.68 -11.73 -26.56
C ALA A 154 1.66 -11.13 -27.56
N ASN A 155 1.44 -9.80 -27.53
CA ASN A 155 0.47 -9.09 -28.37
C ASN A 155 -0.96 -9.65 -28.28
N GLY A 156 -1.40 -10.04 -27.09
CA GLY A 156 -2.76 -10.53 -26.88
C GLY A 156 -3.01 -11.91 -27.49
N ARG A 157 -1.99 -12.75 -27.63
CA ARG A 157 -2.01 -14.04 -28.35
C ARG A 157 -3.12 -14.98 -27.90
N ASN A 158 -3.42 -15.00 -26.59
CA ASN A 158 -4.43 -15.90 -26.02
C ASN A 158 -5.87 -15.36 -26.15
N GLY A 159 -6.00 -14.11 -26.59
CA GLY A 159 -7.27 -13.49 -26.95
C GLY A 159 -8.10 -13.01 -25.76
N LYS A 160 -9.27 -12.44 -26.10
CA LYS A 160 -10.17 -11.81 -25.14
C LYS A 160 -10.65 -12.71 -23.99
N PRO A 161 -10.99 -14.01 -24.20
CA PRO A 161 -11.42 -14.87 -23.10
C PRO A 161 -10.34 -15.07 -22.02
N TYR A 162 -9.08 -15.16 -22.42
CA TYR A 162 -7.96 -15.28 -21.47
C TYR A 162 -7.83 -14.02 -20.61
N LEU A 163 -7.85 -12.85 -21.26
CA LEU A 163 -7.86 -11.57 -20.54
C LEU A 163 -9.01 -11.48 -19.55
N GLN A 164 -10.22 -11.82 -19.99
CA GLN A 164 -11.42 -11.78 -19.13
C GLN A 164 -11.28 -12.67 -17.89
N ASN A 165 -10.72 -13.88 -18.06
CA ASN A 165 -10.48 -14.79 -16.94
C ASN A 165 -9.45 -14.24 -15.95
N LEU A 166 -8.36 -13.61 -16.41
CA LEU A 166 -7.37 -12.99 -15.54
C LEU A 166 -7.97 -11.82 -14.75
N VAL A 167 -8.75 -10.96 -15.41
CA VAL A 167 -9.41 -9.83 -14.76
C VAL A 167 -10.47 -10.32 -13.79
N SER A 168 -11.23 -11.38 -14.13
CA SER A 168 -12.21 -11.99 -13.22
C SER A 168 -11.56 -12.57 -11.97
N ALA A 169 -10.44 -13.28 -12.11
CA ALA A 169 -9.68 -13.80 -10.98
C ALA A 169 -9.15 -12.66 -10.08
N LEU A 170 -8.60 -11.59 -10.69
CA LEU A 170 -8.13 -10.43 -9.96
C LEU A 170 -9.28 -9.74 -9.21
N SER A 171 -10.42 -9.50 -9.89
CA SER A 171 -11.59 -8.86 -9.31
C SER A 171 -12.12 -9.66 -8.11
N ALA A 172 -12.28 -10.98 -8.26
CA ALA A 172 -12.74 -11.86 -7.20
C ALA A 172 -11.82 -11.80 -5.97
N HIS A 173 -10.51 -11.96 -6.20
CA HIS A 173 -9.51 -11.93 -5.14
C HIS A 173 -9.46 -10.57 -4.44
N TYR A 174 -9.44 -9.48 -5.23
CA TYR A 174 -9.35 -8.13 -4.69
C TYR A 174 -10.61 -7.75 -3.88
N ILE A 175 -11.80 -8.01 -4.39
CA ILE A 175 -13.05 -7.73 -3.68
C ILE A 175 -13.11 -8.51 -2.37
N GLN A 176 -12.75 -9.78 -2.38
CA GLN A 176 -12.82 -10.63 -1.20
C GLN A 176 -11.82 -10.21 -0.10
N ASN A 177 -10.61 -9.81 -0.48
CA ASN A 177 -9.52 -9.59 0.48
C ASN A 177 -9.28 -8.12 0.83
N TYR A 178 -9.75 -7.18 -0.02
CA TYR A 178 -9.44 -5.74 0.10
C TYR A 178 -10.68 -4.85 0.18
N SER A 179 -11.87 -5.45 0.39
CA SER A 179 -13.11 -4.71 0.63
C SER A 179 -13.88 -5.25 1.83
N ASN A 180 -14.99 -4.57 2.16
CA ASN A 180 -15.96 -5.02 3.16
C ASN A 180 -16.90 -6.12 2.63
N TYR A 181 -16.55 -6.86 1.59
CA TYR A 181 -17.41 -7.84 0.94
C TYR A 181 -17.97 -8.90 1.90
N GLU A 182 -17.14 -9.47 2.77
CA GLU A 182 -17.56 -10.46 3.75
C GLU A 182 -18.58 -9.88 4.75
N ASP A 183 -18.47 -8.59 5.09
CA ASP A 183 -19.44 -7.89 5.94
C ASP A 183 -20.80 -7.75 5.22
N VAL A 184 -20.77 -7.33 3.95
CA VAL A 184 -21.98 -7.16 3.11
C VAL A 184 -22.69 -8.48 2.86
N LYS A 185 -21.93 -9.57 2.69
CA LYS A 185 -22.47 -10.91 2.46
C LYS A 185 -23.14 -11.53 3.72
N GLY A 186 -22.98 -10.89 4.88
CA GLY A 186 -23.55 -11.39 6.14
C GLY A 186 -22.80 -12.59 6.72
N ASN A 187 -21.62 -12.89 6.20
CA ASN A 187 -20.76 -13.99 6.69
C ASN A 187 -19.94 -13.58 7.92
N THR A 188 -20.28 -12.47 8.56
CA THR A 188 -19.48 -11.95 9.64
C THR A 188 -19.88 -12.50 11.00
N ALA A 189 -18.94 -13.13 11.64
CA ALA A 189 -18.58 -12.85 13.02
C ALA A 189 -18.19 -11.34 13.20
N ALA A 190 -18.59 -10.48 12.28
CA ALA A 190 -18.11 -9.12 11.98
C ALA A 190 -18.68 -8.02 12.87
N ASN A 191 -19.36 -8.33 13.95
CA ASN A 191 -19.67 -7.38 15.02
C ASN A 191 -18.73 -7.49 16.22
N ALA A 192 -17.74 -8.35 16.16
CA ALA A 192 -16.73 -8.43 17.19
C ALA A 192 -15.69 -7.33 16.97
N LYS A 193 -15.81 -6.21 17.66
CA LYS A 193 -14.67 -5.32 17.93
C LYS A 193 -13.50 -6.17 18.39
N PHE A 194 -12.26 -5.80 18.02
CA PHE A 194 -11.10 -6.44 18.64
C PHE A 194 -11.26 -6.44 20.16
N GLY A 195 -11.31 -7.63 20.72
CA GLY A 195 -11.34 -7.79 22.17
C GLY A 195 -9.98 -7.39 22.76
N GLN A 196 -9.95 -7.16 24.08
CA GLN A 196 -8.66 -6.92 24.76
C GLN A 196 -7.65 -8.04 24.51
N SER A 197 -8.11 -9.28 24.37
CA SER A 197 -7.28 -10.44 24.03
C SER A 197 -6.63 -10.31 22.64
N ASP A 198 -7.36 -9.80 21.65
CA ASP A 198 -6.85 -9.69 20.29
C ASP A 198 -5.84 -8.53 20.20
N LEU A 199 -6.14 -7.40 20.84
CA LEU A 199 -5.21 -6.28 20.94
C LEU A 199 -3.93 -6.67 21.70
N ALA A 200 -4.04 -7.49 22.76
CA ALA A 200 -2.88 -7.99 23.49
C ALA A 200 -2.00 -8.90 22.62
N LYS A 201 -2.59 -9.79 21.79
CA LYS A 201 -1.81 -10.63 20.85
C LYS A 201 -1.10 -9.80 19.80
N ILE A 202 -1.77 -8.78 19.26
CA ILE A 202 -1.20 -7.86 18.27
C ILE A 202 -0.03 -7.10 18.88
N ASP A 203 -0.21 -6.53 20.09
CA ASP A 203 0.83 -5.78 20.79
C ASP A 203 2.04 -6.67 21.10
N ASP A 204 1.81 -7.86 21.63
CA ASP A 204 2.87 -8.85 21.91
C ASP A 204 3.66 -9.23 20.65
N TYR A 205 2.97 -9.49 19.54
CA TYR A 205 3.62 -9.76 18.27
C TYR A 205 4.47 -8.57 17.77
N ILE A 206 3.93 -7.36 17.85
CA ILE A 206 4.67 -6.14 17.45
C ILE A 206 5.91 -5.97 18.31
N GLN A 207 5.81 -6.14 19.62
CA GLN A 207 6.95 -6.01 20.54
C GLN A 207 8.05 -7.03 20.24
N HIS A 208 7.69 -8.29 19.98
CA HIS A 208 8.67 -9.34 19.66
C HIS A 208 9.30 -9.17 18.28
N ASN A 209 8.64 -8.49 17.35
CA ASN A 209 9.10 -8.30 15.98
C ASN A 209 9.48 -6.86 15.64
N ILE A 210 9.69 -5.99 16.64
CA ILE A 210 9.84 -4.54 16.47
C ILE A 210 10.92 -4.13 15.47
N GLY A 211 12.02 -4.89 15.41
CA GLY A 211 13.13 -4.67 14.49
C GLY A 211 12.96 -5.30 13.10
N ASN A 212 11.94 -6.12 12.92
CA ASN A 212 11.68 -6.87 11.70
C ASN A 212 10.62 -6.18 10.82
N ALA A 213 10.42 -6.70 9.61
CA ALA A 213 9.27 -6.34 8.80
C ALA A 213 8.00 -6.92 9.45
N ILE A 214 7.05 -6.05 9.78
CA ILE A 214 5.74 -6.41 10.30
C ILE A 214 4.72 -6.10 9.19
N THR A 215 4.07 -7.14 8.67
CA THR A 215 3.06 -6.99 7.61
C THR A 215 1.66 -6.92 8.21
N ILE A 216 0.75 -6.25 7.51
CA ILE A 216 -0.67 -6.18 7.93
C ILE A 216 -1.32 -7.56 7.84
N GLU A 217 -0.87 -8.37 6.89
CA GLU A 217 -1.29 -9.75 6.70
C GLU A 217 -1.03 -10.58 7.95
N ALA A 218 0.22 -10.57 8.43
CA ALA A 218 0.59 -11.29 9.63
C ALA A 218 -0.23 -10.85 10.85
N LEU A 219 -0.49 -9.55 11.00
CA LEU A 219 -1.33 -9.05 12.09
C LEU A 219 -2.80 -9.46 11.95
N ALA A 220 -3.33 -9.45 10.73
CA ALA A 220 -4.70 -9.88 10.44
C ALA A 220 -4.90 -11.39 10.69
N GLU A 221 -3.91 -12.22 10.31
CA GLU A 221 -3.91 -13.66 10.57
C GLU A 221 -3.92 -13.99 12.06
N LEU A 222 -3.21 -13.24 12.89
CA LEU A 222 -3.19 -13.44 14.35
C LEU A 222 -4.59 -13.37 14.98
N VAL A 223 -5.49 -12.58 14.39
CA VAL A 223 -6.85 -12.36 14.86
C VAL A 223 -7.90 -12.93 13.91
N PHE A 224 -7.48 -13.80 12.97
CA PHE A 224 -8.33 -14.54 12.05
C PHE A 224 -9.31 -13.67 11.25
N CYS A 225 -8.85 -12.54 10.72
CA CYS A 225 -9.69 -11.65 9.92
C CYS A 225 -9.04 -11.24 8.59
N SER A 226 -9.83 -10.65 7.67
CA SER A 226 -9.28 -10.08 6.45
C SER A 226 -8.46 -8.82 6.73
N LYS A 227 -7.53 -8.48 5.83
CA LYS A 227 -6.77 -7.23 5.90
C LYS A 227 -7.66 -5.99 6.01
N TYR A 228 -8.74 -5.95 5.21
CA TYR A 228 -9.69 -4.85 5.23
C TYR A 228 -10.30 -4.69 6.63
N TYR A 229 -10.84 -5.78 7.18
CA TYR A 229 -11.44 -5.80 8.51
C TYR A 229 -10.42 -5.37 9.57
N PHE A 230 -9.19 -5.92 9.50
CA PHE A 230 -8.11 -5.58 10.42
C PHE A 230 -7.81 -4.08 10.42
N LEU A 231 -7.54 -3.48 9.27
CA LEU A 231 -7.20 -2.06 9.14
C LEU A 231 -8.32 -1.16 9.69
N ARG A 232 -9.56 -1.46 9.36
CA ARG A 232 -10.74 -0.71 9.80
C ARG A 232 -10.95 -0.82 11.30
N GLU A 233 -11.01 -2.04 11.83
CA GLU A 233 -11.32 -2.27 13.24
C GLU A 233 -10.14 -1.92 14.16
N PHE A 234 -8.90 -2.11 13.71
CA PHE A 234 -7.72 -1.68 14.46
C PHE A 234 -7.75 -0.16 14.67
N LYS A 235 -7.89 0.62 13.60
CA LYS A 235 -7.99 2.09 13.71
C LYS A 235 -9.15 2.53 14.60
N LYS A 236 -10.30 1.86 14.51
CA LYS A 236 -11.48 2.15 15.34
C LYS A 236 -11.27 1.80 16.82
N SER A 237 -10.53 0.72 17.09
CA SER A 237 -10.31 0.21 18.46
C SER A 237 -9.16 0.93 19.16
N VAL A 238 -8.10 1.28 18.42
CA VAL A 238 -6.85 1.86 18.93
C VAL A 238 -6.79 3.38 18.73
N GLY A 239 -7.52 3.91 17.73
CA GLY A 239 -7.54 5.33 17.38
C GLY A 239 -6.48 5.74 16.35
N GLU A 240 -5.53 4.88 16.05
CA GLU A 240 -4.46 5.09 15.07
C GLU A 240 -4.33 3.90 14.11
N THR A 241 -3.69 4.12 12.95
CA THR A 241 -3.47 3.03 12.01
C THR A 241 -2.42 2.05 12.54
N PRO A 242 -2.42 0.76 12.09
CA PRO A 242 -1.39 -0.19 12.47
C PRO A 242 0.05 0.29 12.20
N TYR A 243 0.27 0.99 11.09
CA TYR A 243 1.58 1.55 10.75
C TYR A 243 2.02 2.65 11.72
N GLN A 244 1.10 3.52 12.12
CA GLN A 244 1.35 4.56 13.14
C GLN A 244 1.67 3.90 14.47
N TYR A 245 0.89 2.92 14.87
CA TYR A 245 1.07 2.16 16.10
C TYR A 245 2.44 1.46 16.15
N ILE A 246 2.83 0.74 15.10
CA ILE A 246 4.15 0.12 14.99
C ILE A 246 5.27 1.18 15.08
N THR A 247 5.10 2.29 14.37
CA THR A 247 6.08 3.39 14.39
C THR A 247 6.20 3.99 15.78
N HIS A 248 5.09 4.21 16.48
CA HIS A 248 5.07 4.70 17.85
C HIS A 248 5.86 3.77 18.78
N HIS A 249 5.61 2.45 18.72
CA HIS A 249 6.36 1.46 19.49
C HIS A 249 7.86 1.49 19.18
N ARG A 250 8.25 1.59 17.90
CA ARG A 250 9.65 1.72 17.49
C ARG A 250 10.31 2.96 18.09
N ILE A 251 9.63 4.09 18.11
CA ILE A 251 10.14 5.33 18.72
C ILE A 251 10.27 5.19 20.23
N GLU A 252 9.28 4.64 20.92
CA GLU A 252 9.36 4.44 22.38
C GLU A 252 10.50 3.48 22.77
N HIS A 253 10.73 2.41 22.01
CA HIS A 253 11.88 1.54 22.19
C HIS A 253 13.22 2.26 21.92
N SER A 254 13.26 3.08 20.85
CA SER A 254 14.44 3.90 20.53
C SER A 254 14.81 4.86 21.66
N LYS A 255 13.83 5.51 22.30
CA LYS A 255 14.08 6.40 23.46
C LYS A 255 14.80 5.66 24.58
N ARG A 256 14.37 4.44 24.88
CA ARG A 256 15.04 3.60 25.91
C ARG A 256 16.48 3.29 25.51
N LEU A 257 16.72 2.83 24.28
CA LEU A 257 18.06 2.52 23.81
C LEU A 257 18.98 3.74 23.80
N LEU A 258 18.48 4.91 23.41
CA LEU A 258 19.25 6.17 23.44
C LEU A 258 19.73 6.55 24.82
N LEU A 259 19.00 6.20 25.89
CA LEU A 259 19.33 6.54 27.27
C LEU A 259 20.12 5.44 28.00
N THR A 260 20.01 4.18 27.57
CA THR A 260 20.54 3.02 28.31
C THR A 260 21.64 2.27 27.61
N SER A 261 21.92 2.55 26.34
CA SER A 261 22.93 1.83 25.57
C SER A 261 24.02 2.76 25.04
N SER A 262 25.14 2.16 24.64
CA SER A 262 26.24 2.83 23.93
C SER A 262 26.17 2.64 22.41
N LEU A 263 25.03 2.19 21.87
CA LEU A 263 24.84 1.95 20.45
C LEU A 263 24.91 3.25 19.65
N SER A 264 25.40 3.17 18.43
CA SER A 264 25.35 4.31 17.51
C SER A 264 23.90 4.57 17.06
N LEU A 265 23.61 5.80 16.61
CA LEU A 265 22.30 6.14 16.06
C LEU A 265 21.94 5.27 14.84
N SER A 266 22.94 4.84 14.09
CA SER A 266 22.75 3.93 12.96
C SER A 266 22.33 2.52 13.44
N ASP A 267 22.97 2.01 14.49
CA ASP A 267 22.64 0.70 15.04
C ASP A 267 21.23 0.69 15.67
N ILE A 268 20.88 1.76 16.39
CA ILE A 268 19.54 1.92 16.96
C ILE A 268 18.50 1.97 15.83
N ALA A 269 18.75 2.74 14.77
CA ALA A 269 17.85 2.81 13.63
C ALA A 269 17.61 1.42 13.02
N HIS A 270 18.69 0.67 12.80
CA HIS A 270 18.61 -0.67 12.23
C HIS A 270 17.88 -1.66 13.16
N GLN A 271 18.25 -1.68 14.46
CA GLN A 271 17.59 -2.55 15.44
C GLN A 271 16.10 -2.29 15.60
N MET A 272 15.66 -1.05 15.35
CA MET A 272 14.26 -0.66 15.43
C MET A 272 13.54 -0.74 14.09
N GLY A 273 14.14 -1.37 13.08
CA GLY A 273 13.51 -1.62 11.78
C GLY A 273 13.29 -0.36 10.94
N PHE A 274 14.10 0.69 11.15
CA PHE A 274 14.15 1.83 10.25
C PHE A 274 15.12 1.55 9.10
N ASN A 275 14.83 2.11 7.92
CA ASN A 275 15.62 1.87 6.71
C ASN A 275 17.07 2.36 6.84
N ASP A 276 17.24 3.52 7.45
CA ASP A 276 18.53 4.15 7.70
C ASP A 276 18.42 5.18 8.84
N GLN A 277 19.59 5.71 9.24
CA GLN A 277 19.67 6.72 10.31
C GLN A 277 18.94 8.04 9.94
N SER A 278 18.92 8.43 8.68
CA SER A 278 18.28 9.68 8.23
C SER A 278 16.75 9.58 8.35
N HIS A 279 16.22 8.43 7.95
CA HIS A 279 14.81 8.08 8.14
C HIS A 279 14.45 8.07 9.64
N PHE A 280 15.22 7.37 10.46
CA PHE A 280 15.04 7.35 11.91
C PHE A 280 15.04 8.76 12.51
N ASN A 281 16.03 9.58 12.21
CA ASN A 281 16.14 10.94 12.75
C ASN A 281 14.91 11.79 12.42
N ARG A 282 14.40 11.68 11.20
CA ARG A 282 13.22 12.42 10.74
C ARG A 282 11.96 11.98 11.49
N VAL A 283 11.71 10.67 11.56
CA VAL A 283 10.54 10.10 12.24
C VAL A 283 10.60 10.37 13.74
N PHE A 284 11.77 10.18 14.37
CA PHE A 284 11.96 10.46 15.78
C PHE A 284 11.68 11.93 16.11
N LYS A 285 12.24 12.88 15.32
CA LYS A 285 11.96 14.32 15.51
C LYS A 285 10.49 14.65 15.35
N GLN A 286 9.81 14.01 14.42
CA GLN A 286 8.36 14.21 14.19
C GLN A 286 7.54 13.79 15.42
N HIS A 287 7.87 12.65 16.03
CA HIS A 287 7.13 12.10 17.18
C HIS A 287 7.54 12.72 18.52
N VAL A 288 8.80 13.12 18.69
CA VAL A 288 9.36 13.58 19.97
C VAL A 288 9.55 15.10 20.03
N GLY A 289 9.58 15.75 18.87
CA GLY A 289 9.89 17.20 18.76
C GLY A 289 11.38 17.52 18.75
N LEU A 290 12.23 16.60 19.18
CA LEU A 290 13.69 16.72 19.26
C LEU A 290 14.35 15.68 18.35
N THR A 291 15.55 15.97 17.83
CA THR A 291 16.36 14.94 17.18
C THR A 291 16.86 13.93 18.21
N PRO A 292 17.21 12.67 17.82
CA PRO A 292 17.77 11.68 18.75
C PRO A 292 18.97 12.22 19.53
N LYS A 293 19.89 12.94 18.88
CA LYS A 293 21.04 13.56 19.52
C LYS A 293 20.68 14.65 20.53
N GLN A 294 19.66 15.47 20.24
CA GLN A 294 19.17 16.47 21.18
C GLN A 294 18.48 15.80 22.37
N PHE A 295 17.72 14.73 22.13
CA PHE A 295 17.04 13.96 23.17
C PHE A 295 18.02 13.30 24.15
N THR A 296 19.14 12.77 23.68
CA THR A 296 20.18 12.17 24.54
C THR A 296 20.91 13.20 25.40
N ASN A 297 20.97 14.47 24.95
CA ASN A 297 21.66 15.55 25.67
C ASN A 297 20.74 16.43 26.53
N ALA A 298 19.45 16.14 26.56
CA ALA A 298 18.45 16.88 27.34
C ALA A 298 18.24 16.24 28.71
#